data_43b7f2dee829e16e2c00074a5ad4bcdc
#
_entry.id   43b7f2dee829e16e2c00074a5ad4bcdc
#
_cell.length_a   1.000
_cell.length_b   1.000
_cell.length_c   1.000
_cell.angle_alpha   90.00
_cell.angle_beta   90.00
_cell.angle_gamma   90.00
#
_symmetry.space_group_name_H-M   'P 1'
#
loop_
_entity.id
_entity.type
_entity.pdbx_description
1 polymer ?
#
loop_
_entity_poly.entity_id
_entity_poly.type
_entity_poly.pdbx_seq_one_letter_code
_entity_poly.pdbx_strand_id
1 'polypeptide(L)'
;MTFEPIGNPGNAPDTTGSPNPAGSVGYHYNMGKYEVSRDMINKANAVGNLGITLNDMTSFGGNGANRPATGVSWNEAARYVNWLNTSQGYTPAYKFDFQPGQPGYSALANITIWQASDPGYNSANEFRNSQAKYFLPSMDEWYKAAYYDPSANGGVGGYWNFPTGSDSAPTAVSGGTAPGTAVYGQPSAQGPADITNAGGLSPYLVMGMGGNVWEWEETESDLVNNSPSSARGVRGGDWSNNSFLLSASNRFFFNPSSEDSLFGFRVASIPEPSSAVLLTLATVGLWQRRKRSS
;
A
#
# COMPACT_ATOMS: atom_id res chain seq x y z
N MET A 1 -7.37 -0.43 11.14
CA MET A 1 -6.10 0.03 10.50
C MET A 1 -5.86 1.47 10.89
N THR A 2 -4.60 1.87 11.03
CA THR A 2 -4.19 3.27 11.26
C THR A 2 -3.61 3.81 9.95
N PHE A 3 -3.91 5.04 9.60
CA PHE A 3 -3.45 5.69 8.37
C PHE A 3 -2.71 6.98 8.69
N GLU A 4 -1.70 7.30 7.89
CA GLU A 4 -0.99 8.57 7.88
C GLU A 4 -1.34 9.37 6.62
N PRO A 5 -1.64 10.67 6.74
CA PRO A 5 -1.96 11.50 5.59
C PRO A 5 -0.72 11.82 4.76
N ILE A 6 -0.80 11.58 3.45
CA ILE A 6 0.25 11.93 2.50
C ILE A 6 -0.18 13.20 1.77
N GLY A 7 0.46 14.28 2.15
CA GLY A 7 0.20 15.62 1.63
C GLY A 7 0.99 15.98 0.38
N ASN A 8 1.14 17.30 0.14
CA ASN A 8 1.95 17.87 -0.95
C ASN A 8 1.57 17.34 -2.34
N PRO A 9 0.28 17.46 -2.76
CA PRO A 9 -0.15 17.04 -4.09
C PRO A 9 0.60 17.84 -5.15
N GLY A 10 0.97 17.18 -6.26
CA GLY A 10 1.73 17.80 -7.34
C GLY A 10 3.21 18.02 -7.03
N ASN A 11 3.77 17.31 -6.04
CA ASN A 11 5.22 17.30 -5.80
C ASN A 11 5.98 16.90 -7.06
N ALA A 12 7.16 17.51 -7.28
CA ALA A 12 8.05 17.12 -8.35
C ALA A 12 8.46 15.63 -8.20
N PRO A 13 8.63 14.89 -9.30
CA PRO A 13 9.09 13.51 -9.22
C PRO A 13 10.58 13.43 -8.84
N ASP A 14 10.99 12.31 -8.29
CA ASP A 14 12.40 11.93 -8.21
C ASP A 14 12.90 11.50 -9.57
N THR A 15 14.05 12.06 -9.97
CA THR A 15 14.73 11.72 -11.23
C THR A 15 16.01 10.90 -11.01
N THR A 16 16.25 10.43 -9.78
CA THR A 16 17.44 9.66 -9.39
C THR A 16 17.13 8.24 -8.96
N GLY A 17 15.86 7.95 -8.65
CA GLY A 17 15.39 6.63 -8.23
C GLY A 17 15.09 5.67 -9.38
N SER A 18 14.40 4.58 -9.08
CA SER A 18 13.91 3.61 -10.06
C SER A 18 12.45 3.25 -9.76
N PRO A 19 11.54 3.31 -10.79
CA PRO A 19 11.77 3.83 -12.13
C PRO A 19 12.12 5.32 -12.10
N ASN A 20 12.51 5.87 -13.23
CA ASN A 20 12.83 7.29 -13.39
C ASN A 20 11.95 7.87 -14.52
N PRO A 21 11.06 8.85 -14.20
CA PRO A 21 10.81 9.49 -12.89
C PRO A 21 9.90 8.65 -11.97
N ALA A 22 9.87 8.96 -10.65
CA ALA A 22 9.02 8.30 -9.66
C ALA A 22 8.50 9.24 -8.56
N GLY A 23 7.39 8.86 -7.92
CA GLY A 23 6.91 9.48 -6.67
C GLY A 23 6.13 10.78 -6.80
N SER A 24 5.75 11.21 -8.00
CA SER A 24 4.86 12.36 -8.17
C SER A 24 3.40 11.94 -8.06
N VAL A 25 2.65 12.54 -7.11
CA VAL A 25 1.22 12.24 -6.90
C VAL A 25 0.44 13.55 -6.85
N GLY A 26 -0.56 13.67 -7.73
CA GLY A 26 -1.34 14.90 -7.93
C GLY A 26 -2.47 15.14 -6.92
N TYR A 27 -2.65 14.27 -5.93
CA TYR A 27 -3.77 14.31 -4.99
C TYR A 27 -3.33 13.92 -3.57
N HIS A 28 -4.17 14.26 -2.58
CA HIS A 28 -4.03 13.79 -1.21
C HIS A 28 -4.52 12.35 -1.08
N TYR A 29 -3.78 11.54 -0.34
CA TYR A 29 -4.20 10.18 0.02
C TYR A 29 -3.69 9.85 1.42
N ASN A 30 -4.13 8.72 1.96
CA ASN A 30 -3.60 8.20 3.21
C ASN A 30 -2.88 6.88 2.92
N MET A 31 -1.76 6.67 3.61
CA MET A 31 -1.02 5.42 3.59
C MET A 31 -1.23 4.68 4.90
N GLY A 32 -1.49 3.38 4.85
CA GLY A 32 -1.47 2.53 6.03
C GLY A 32 -0.17 2.72 6.80
N LYS A 33 -0.26 3.17 8.05
CA LYS A 33 0.92 3.40 8.90
C LYS A 33 1.79 2.17 9.02
N TYR A 34 1.17 1.01 9.02
CA TYR A 34 1.77 -0.31 9.17
C TYR A 34 1.41 -1.20 8.00
N GLU A 35 2.19 -2.26 7.79
CA GLU A 35 1.84 -3.38 6.93
C GLU A 35 0.54 -4.04 7.41
N VAL A 36 -0.11 -4.82 6.54
CA VAL A 36 -1.24 -5.66 6.94
C VAL A 36 -0.72 -6.84 7.77
N SER A 37 -1.30 -7.04 8.96
CA SER A 37 -0.87 -8.10 9.86
C SER A 37 -1.57 -9.43 9.58
N ARG A 38 -1.00 -10.53 10.09
CA ARG A 38 -1.59 -11.87 10.07
C ARG A 38 -2.99 -11.89 10.70
N ASP A 39 -3.19 -11.19 11.83
CA ASP A 39 -4.49 -11.07 12.49
C ASP A 39 -5.55 -10.39 11.62
N MET A 40 -5.16 -9.35 10.87
CA MET A 40 -6.06 -8.66 9.94
C MET A 40 -6.54 -9.60 8.82
N ILE A 41 -5.65 -10.41 8.25
CA ILE A 41 -6.03 -11.42 7.23
C ILE A 41 -6.91 -12.52 7.82
N ASN A 42 -6.56 -13.04 8.99
CA ASN A 42 -7.36 -14.09 9.67
C ASN A 42 -8.78 -13.59 9.97
N LYS A 43 -8.95 -12.36 10.43
CA LYS A 43 -10.27 -11.74 10.65
C LYS A 43 -11.04 -11.55 9.34
N ALA A 44 -10.39 -11.11 8.28
CA ALA A 44 -11.01 -10.97 6.96
C ALA A 44 -11.45 -12.32 6.38
N ASN A 45 -10.61 -13.36 6.50
CA ASN A 45 -10.96 -14.72 6.12
C ASN A 45 -12.19 -15.24 6.88
N ALA A 46 -12.22 -15.05 8.20
CA ALA A 46 -13.32 -15.54 9.05
C ALA A 46 -14.68 -14.91 8.69
N VAL A 47 -14.70 -13.65 8.26
CA VAL A 47 -15.93 -12.92 7.94
C VAL A 47 -16.23 -12.95 6.43
N GLY A 48 -15.21 -12.79 5.59
CA GLY A 48 -15.33 -12.63 4.14
C GLY A 48 -15.16 -13.93 3.35
N ASN A 49 -14.76 -15.03 4.01
CA ASN A 49 -14.47 -16.32 3.35
C ASN A 49 -13.48 -16.18 2.17
N LEU A 50 -12.43 -15.37 2.35
CA LEU A 50 -11.54 -14.97 1.26
C LEU A 50 -10.61 -16.10 0.79
N GLY A 51 -10.37 -17.13 1.61
CA GLY A 51 -9.49 -18.25 1.29
C GLY A 51 -8.01 -17.88 1.15
N ILE A 52 -7.58 -16.78 1.76
CA ILE A 52 -6.18 -16.34 1.76
C ILE A 52 -5.38 -17.23 2.70
N THR A 53 -4.33 -17.87 2.19
CA THR A 53 -3.45 -18.74 2.98
C THR A 53 -2.18 -17.99 3.36
N LEU A 54 -1.87 -17.96 4.67
CA LEU A 54 -0.63 -17.36 5.16
C LEU A 54 0.46 -18.40 5.30
N ASN A 55 1.69 -18.07 4.95
CA ASN A 55 2.83 -18.95 5.15
C ASN A 55 3.03 -19.30 6.64
N ASP A 56 3.45 -20.53 6.89
CA ASP A 56 3.95 -20.94 8.20
C ASP A 56 5.34 -20.34 8.44
N MET A 57 5.41 -19.39 9.37
CA MET A 57 6.61 -18.66 9.73
C MET A 57 7.32 -19.25 10.96
N THR A 58 7.00 -20.48 11.37
CA THR A 58 7.60 -21.11 12.57
C THR A 58 9.12 -21.10 12.52
N SER A 59 9.72 -21.35 11.34
CA SER A 59 11.17 -21.29 11.13
C SER A 59 11.70 -19.87 10.92
N PHE A 60 10.86 -18.87 10.84
CA PHE A 60 11.17 -17.46 10.58
C PHE A 60 10.61 -16.55 11.69
N GLY A 61 10.86 -16.92 12.94
CA GLY A 61 10.46 -16.13 14.11
C GLY A 61 9.01 -16.32 14.56
N GLY A 62 8.22 -17.14 13.88
CA GLY A 62 6.88 -17.57 14.33
C GLY A 62 5.70 -16.85 13.71
N ASN A 63 4.51 -17.35 14.06
CA ASN A 63 3.22 -16.96 13.48
C ASN A 63 2.46 -15.91 14.33
N GLY A 64 3.18 -14.97 14.97
CA GLY A 64 2.58 -13.94 15.83
C GLY A 64 1.49 -13.13 15.11
N ALA A 65 0.40 -12.83 15.82
CA ALA A 65 -0.76 -12.13 15.27
C ALA A 65 -0.43 -10.73 14.71
N ASN A 66 0.54 -10.04 15.33
CA ASN A 66 0.99 -8.70 14.94
C ASN A 66 2.14 -8.70 13.91
N ARG A 67 2.62 -9.86 13.50
CA ARG A 67 3.61 -9.92 12.42
C ARG A 67 2.95 -9.61 11.07
N PRO A 68 3.71 -9.11 10.07
CA PRO A 68 3.16 -8.87 8.75
C PRO A 68 2.58 -10.16 8.17
N ALA A 69 1.52 -10.02 7.39
CA ALA A 69 0.95 -11.10 6.61
C ALA A 69 1.93 -11.46 5.49
N THR A 70 2.49 -12.68 5.54
CA THR A 70 3.42 -13.22 4.54
C THR A 70 2.84 -14.42 3.83
N GLY A 71 3.32 -14.71 2.62
CA GLY A 71 2.73 -15.72 1.75
C GLY A 71 1.45 -15.22 1.08
N VAL A 72 1.31 -13.91 0.95
CA VAL A 72 0.15 -13.29 0.32
C VAL A 72 0.55 -12.84 -1.09
N SER A 73 -0.13 -13.39 -2.10
CA SER A 73 -0.01 -12.94 -3.48
C SER A 73 -0.63 -11.55 -3.68
N TRP A 74 -0.28 -10.90 -4.78
CA TRP A 74 -0.94 -9.63 -5.15
C TRP A 74 -2.45 -9.78 -5.31
N ASN A 75 -2.89 -10.90 -5.91
CA ASN A 75 -4.32 -11.20 -6.10
C ASN A 75 -5.06 -11.34 -4.76
N GLU A 76 -4.47 -11.98 -3.78
CA GLU A 76 -5.05 -12.12 -2.44
C GLU A 76 -5.07 -10.79 -1.69
N ALA A 77 -4.00 -9.98 -1.84
CA ALA A 77 -3.96 -8.62 -1.29
C ALA A 77 -5.08 -7.75 -1.90
N ALA A 78 -5.32 -7.85 -3.22
CA ALA A 78 -6.41 -7.17 -3.91
C ALA A 78 -7.80 -7.64 -3.42
N ARG A 79 -7.99 -8.93 -3.13
CA ARG A 79 -9.22 -9.47 -2.54
C ARG A 79 -9.44 -8.98 -1.11
N TYR A 80 -8.38 -8.92 -0.30
CA TYR A 80 -8.44 -8.32 1.02
C TYR A 80 -8.90 -6.85 0.95
N VAL A 81 -8.33 -6.07 0.04
CA VAL A 81 -8.72 -4.67 -0.18
C VAL A 81 -10.17 -4.55 -0.63
N ASN A 82 -10.64 -5.42 -1.52
CA ASN A 82 -12.04 -5.45 -1.92
C ASN A 82 -12.98 -5.76 -0.75
N TRP A 83 -12.62 -6.74 0.08
CA TRP A 83 -13.38 -7.04 1.31
C TRP A 83 -13.39 -5.83 2.27
N LEU A 84 -12.26 -5.15 2.42
CA LEU A 84 -12.17 -3.95 3.27
C LEU A 84 -13.12 -2.85 2.77
N ASN A 85 -13.25 -2.67 1.45
CA ASN A 85 -14.21 -1.75 0.86
C ASN A 85 -15.66 -2.22 1.09
N THR A 86 -15.99 -3.42 0.63
CA THR A 86 -17.38 -3.90 0.56
C THR A 86 -17.98 -4.14 1.94
N SER A 87 -17.18 -4.56 2.92
CA SER A 87 -17.62 -4.72 4.31
C SER A 87 -18.03 -3.40 4.99
N GLN A 88 -17.63 -2.27 4.41
CA GLN A 88 -17.97 -0.92 4.88
C GLN A 88 -18.92 -0.19 3.91
N GLY A 89 -19.45 -0.87 2.89
CA GLY A 89 -20.39 -0.32 1.93
C GLY A 89 -19.75 0.52 0.81
N TYR A 90 -18.44 0.45 0.63
CA TYR A 90 -17.74 1.12 -0.46
C TYR A 90 -17.65 0.24 -1.72
N THR A 91 -17.38 0.87 -2.87
CA THR A 91 -17.15 0.20 -4.14
C THR A 91 -15.84 -0.62 -4.08
N PRO A 92 -15.82 -1.88 -4.59
CA PRO A 92 -14.59 -2.66 -4.67
C PRO A 92 -13.55 -1.96 -5.55
N ALA A 93 -12.27 -2.05 -5.19
CA ALA A 93 -11.19 -1.44 -5.97
C ALA A 93 -10.89 -2.24 -7.24
N TYR A 94 -10.89 -3.56 -7.13
CA TYR A 94 -10.46 -4.46 -8.20
C TYR A 94 -11.62 -5.32 -8.71
N LYS A 95 -11.65 -5.56 -10.00
CA LYS A 95 -12.68 -6.41 -10.63
C LYS A 95 -12.23 -7.86 -10.64
N PHE A 96 -13.11 -8.76 -10.22
CA PHE A 96 -12.90 -10.21 -10.26
C PHE A 96 -14.14 -10.90 -10.83
N ASP A 97 -13.95 -11.93 -11.63
CA ASP A 97 -15.05 -12.71 -12.23
C ASP A 97 -15.84 -13.48 -11.19
N PHE A 98 -15.14 -14.02 -10.18
CA PHE A 98 -15.76 -14.83 -9.12
C PHE A 98 -15.51 -14.21 -7.74
N GLN A 99 -16.56 -14.19 -6.93
CA GLN A 99 -16.54 -13.71 -5.56
C GLN A 99 -16.44 -14.88 -4.57
N PRO A 100 -15.98 -14.67 -3.32
CA PRO A 100 -15.95 -15.69 -2.29
C PRO A 100 -17.28 -16.44 -2.17
N GLY A 101 -17.21 -17.78 -2.10
CA GLY A 101 -18.39 -18.66 -2.03
C GLY A 101 -19.02 -19.02 -3.38
N GLN A 102 -18.61 -18.45 -4.49
CA GLN A 102 -19.08 -18.83 -5.82
C GLN A 102 -18.33 -20.06 -6.36
N PRO A 103 -18.98 -20.95 -7.13
CA PRO A 103 -18.29 -22.00 -7.87
C PRO A 103 -17.23 -21.38 -8.82
N GLY A 104 -16.03 -21.95 -8.81
CA GLY A 104 -14.89 -21.44 -9.59
C GLY A 104 -14.08 -20.34 -8.89
N TYR A 105 -14.45 -19.94 -7.69
CA TYR A 105 -13.64 -19.01 -6.90
C TYR A 105 -12.24 -19.57 -6.60
N SER A 106 -11.23 -18.72 -6.76
CA SER A 106 -9.86 -18.95 -6.28
C SER A 106 -9.30 -17.63 -5.75
N ALA A 107 -8.69 -17.66 -4.58
CA ALA A 107 -8.02 -16.49 -4.03
C ALA A 107 -6.86 -16.02 -4.92
N LEU A 108 -6.21 -16.94 -5.62
CA LEU A 108 -5.07 -16.68 -6.53
C LEU A 108 -5.49 -16.25 -7.95
N ALA A 109 -6.78 -16.31 -8.30
CA ALA A 109 -7.22 -15.91 -9.64
C ALA A 109 -6.95 -14.43 -9.89
N ASN A 110 -6.43 -14.12 -11.09
CA ASN A 110 -6.15 -12.74 -11.50
C ASN A 110 -7.42 -11.88 -11.50
N ILE A 111 -7.21 -10.59 -11.32
CA ILE A 111 -8.25 -9.59 -11.60
C ILE A 111 -8.66 -9.63 -13.08
N THR A 112 -9.80 -9.04 -13.38
CA THR A 112 -10.12 -8.53 -14.72
C THR A 112 -10.02 -7.00 -14.71
N ILE A 113 -9.81 -6.38 -15.87
CA ILE A 113 -9.73 -4.91 -15.95
C ILE A 113 -11.13 -4.30 -15.97
N TRP A 114 -11.27 -3.13 -15.37
CA TRP A 114 -12.47 -2.31 -15.53
C TRP A 114 -12.60 -1.85 -16.99
N GLN A 115 -13.81 -1.79 -17.49
CA GLN A 115 -14.12 -1.38 -18.87
C GLN A 115 -14.73 0.02 -18.90
N ALA A 116 -14.64 0.70 -20.03
CA ALA A 116 -15.21 2.04 -20.21
C ALA A 116 -16.71 2.13 -19.90
N SER A 117 -17.44 1.02 -19.96
CA SER A 117 -18.85 0.91 -19.58
C SER A 117 -19.09 0.75 -18.08
N ASP A 118 -18.05 0.43 -17.30
CA ASP A 118 -18.19 0.19 -15.87
C ASP A 118 -18.20 1.51 -15.09
N PRO A 119 -19.06 1.67 -14.07
CA PRO A 119 -19.01 2.83 -13.18
C PRO A 119 -17.65 2.92 -12.47
N GLY A 120 -17.07 4.12 -12.48
CA GLY A 120 -15.75 4.35 -11.85
C GLY A 120 -14.55 3.89 -12.67
N TYR A 121 -14.77 3.55 -13.96
CA TYR A 121 -13.65 3.29 -14.88
C TYR A 121 -12.67 4.46 -14.93
N ASN A 122 -11.38 4.14 -14.96
CA ASN A 122 -10.30 5.11 -15.10
C ASN A 122 -9.32 4.61 -16.17
N SER A 123 -9.28 5.27 -17.30
CA SER A 123 -8.39 4.91 -18.43
C SER A 123 -6.88 5.08 -18.12
N ALA A 124 -6.53 5.82 -17.07
CA ALA A 124 -5.14 5.94 -16.62
C ALA A 124 -4.72 4.80 -15.67
N ASN A 125 -5.68 4.03 -15.14
CA ASN A 125 -5.44 2.87 -14.29
C ASN A 125 -6.65 1.94 -14.36
N GLU A 126 -6.63 0.99 -15.29
CA GLU A 126 -7.75 0.07 -15.53
C GLU A 126 -7.90 -1.00 -14.44
N PHE A 127 -6.97 -1.09 -13.49
CA PHE A 127 -7.08 -2.00 -12.35
C PHE A 127 -7.95 -1.43 -11.24
N ARG A 128 -7.85 -0.12 -10.98
CA ARG A 128 -8.46 0.53 -9.82
C ARG A 128 -9.73 1.27 -10.21
N ASN A 129 -10.85 0.89 -9.57
CA ASN A 129 -12.06 1.69 -9.64
C ASN A 129 -11.85 3.04 -8.93
N SER A 130 -12.11 4.15 -9.62
CA SER A 130 -11.93 5.50 -9.09
C SER A 130 -12.86 5.87 -7.92
N GLN A 131 -13.91 5.06 -7.68
CA GLN A 131 -14.87 5.24 -6.58
C GLN A 131 -14.49 4.42 -5.34
N ALA A 132 -13.45 3.59 -5.42
CA ALA A 132 -13.00 2.81 -4.28
C ALA A 132 -12.36 3.71 -3.23
N LYS A 133 -12.60 3.40 -1.96
CA LYS A 133 -11.97 4.09 -0.83
C LYS A 133 -10.59 3.54 -0.51
N TYR A 134 -10.44 2.22 -0.45
CA TYR A 134 -9.21 1.52 -0.12
C TYR A 134 -8.65 0.84 -1.36
N PHE A 135 -7.31 0.83 -1.49
CA PHE A 135 -6.61 0.24 -2.62
C PHE A 135 -5.16 -0.14 -2.23
N LEU A 136 -4.51 -0.95 -3.04
CA LEU A 136 -3.06 -1.15 -2.94
C LEU A 136 -2.37 0.11 -3.46
N PRO A 137 -1.32 0.61 -2.81
CA PRO A 137 -0.65 1.81 -3.29
C PRO A 137 -0.04 1.57 -4.68
N SER A 138 -0.19 2.53 -5.57
CA SER A 138 0.57 2.55 -6.82
C SER A 138 2.07 2.72 -6.54
N MET A 139 2.90 2.50 -7.55
CA MET A 139 4.34 2.73 -7.47
C MET A 139 4.66 4.14 -6.96
N ASP A 140 4.02 5.18 -7.52
CA ASP A 140 4.26 6.56 -7.11
C ASP A 140 3.74 6.88 -5.71
N GLU A 141 2.58 6.34 -5.33
CA GLU A 141 2.02 6.51 -3.98
C GLU A 141 2.93 5.86 -2.93
N TRP A 142 3.38 4.62 -3.19
CA TRP A 142 4.29 3.93 -2.27
C TRP A 142 5.64 4.67 -2.16
N TYR A 143 6.22 5.03 -3.32
CA TYR A 143 7.50 5.74 -3.41
C TYR A 143 7.49 7.06 -2.65
N LYS A 144 6.44 7.88 -2.86
CA LYS A 144 6.26 9.16 -2.17
C LYS A 144 6.17 8.99 -0.66
N ALA A 145 5.37 8.03 -0.18
CA ALA A 145 5.22 7.78 1.26
C ALA A 145 6.52 7.31 1.93
N ALA A 146 7.38 6.62 1.17
CA ALA A 146 8.65 6.10 1.65
C ALA A 146 9.77 7.15 1.67
N TYR A 147 9.96 7.87 0.56
CA TYR A 147 11.21 8.61 0.31
C TYR A 147 11.04 10.13 0.24
N TYR A 148 9.83 10.65 -0.03
CA TYR A 148 9.63 12.09 -0.13
C TYR A 148 9.53 12.75 1.25
N ASP A 149 10.32 13.81 1.42
CA ASP A 149 10.29 14.66 2.62
C ASP A 149 9.86 16.08 2.22
N PRO A 150 8.65 16.51 2.64
CA PRO A 150 8.18 17.86 2.31
C PRO A 150 8.99 18.98 2.97
N SER A 151 9.78 18.67 4.01
CA SER A 151 10.63 19.63 4.72
C SER A 151 12.05 19.75 4.15
N ALA A 152 12.45 18.81 3.29
CA ALA A 152 13.76 18.82 2.66
C ALA A 152 13.98 20.09 1.82
N ASN A 153 15.23 20.45 1.58
CA ASN A 153 15.61 21.61 0.76
C ASN A 153 14.95 22.93 1.22
N GLY A 154 14.87 23.14 2.53
CA GLY A 154 14.28 24.36 3.10
C GLY A 154 12.75 24.46 2.93
N GLY A 155 12.05 23.32 2.82
CA GLY A 155 10.59 23.25 2.67
C GLY A 155 10.11 23.22 1.22
N VAL A 156 11.02 23.14 0.25
CA VAL A 156 10.67 22.89 -1.17
C VAL A 156 10.25 21.45 -1.39
N GLY A 157 10.75 20.55 -0.55
CA GLY A 157 10.60 19.11 -0.66
C GLY A 157 11.75 18.45 -1.42
N GLY A 158 11.91 17.15 -1.23
CA GLY A 158 12.94 16.37 -1.87
C GLY A 158 12.82 14.89 -1.51
N TYR A 159 13.68 14.09 -2.10
CA TYR A 159 13.70 12.65 -1.86
C TYR A 159 15.01 12.22 -1.22
N TRP A 160 14.92 11.20 -0.39
CA TRP A 160 16.05 10.53 0.24
C TRP A 160 16.28 9.16 -0.41
N ASN A 161 17.50 8.66 -0.35
CA ASN A 161 17.82 7.32 -0.85
C ASN A 161 17.19 6.20 0.00
N PHE A 162 16.90 6.46 1.29
CA PHE A 162 16.32 5.47 2.20
C PHE A 162 15.04 5.99 2.88
N PRO A 163 14.10 5.09 3.23
CA PRO A 163 12.82 5.48 3.81
C PRO A 163 12.91 6.13 5.19
N THR A 164 14.07 6.09 5.82
CA THR A 164 14.33 6.72 7.13
C THR A 164 14.69 8.21 7.06
N GLY A 165 14.45 8.85 5.90
CA GLY A 165 14.74 10.27 5.71
C GLY A 165 16.24 10.56 5.65
N SER A 166 17.01 9.73 4.96
CA SER A 166 18.48 9.84 4.87
C SER A 166 19.01 9.26 3.55
N ASP A 167 20.14 9.78 3.08
CA ASP A 167 20.94 9.19 2.00
C ASP A 167 21.89 8.09 2.50
N SER A 168 22.05 7.98 3.80
CA SER A 168 22.81 6.90 4.44
C SER A 168 21.89 5.73 4.80
N ALA A 169 22.38 4.52 4.62
CA ALA A 169 21.65 3.31 4.98
C ALA A 169 21.22 3.33 6.47
N PRO A 170 20.00 2.90 6.79
CA PRO A 170 19.55 2.81 8.17
C PRO A 170 20.38 1.80 8.98
N THR A 171 20.36 1.93 10.29
CA THR A 171 20.94 0.91 11.17
C THR A 171 20.05 -0.33 11.21
N ALA A 172 20.66 -1.52 10.97
CA ALA A 172 19.94 -2.79 11.03
C ALA A 172 19.53 -3.13 12.47
N VAL A 173 18.27 -3.50 12.66
CA VAL A 173 17.72 -3.94 13.96
C VAL A 173 16.81 -5.15 13.77
N SER A 174 16.63 -5.95 14.81
CA SER A 174 15.67 -7.06 14.81
C SER A 174 14.23 -6.63 15.13
N GLY A 175 14.06 -5.37 15.49
CA GLY A 175 12.81 -4.73 15.87
C GLY A 175 13.09 -3.45 16.62
N GLY A 176 12.08 -2.62 16.84
CA GLY A 176 12.20 -1.34 17.52
C GLY A 176 11.50 -0.22 16.74
N THR A 177 11.58 1.00 17.29
CA THR A 177 10.94 2.18 16.71
C THR A 177 11.89 3.38 16.66
N ALA A 178 13.19 3.14 16.89
CA ALA A 178 14.18 4.21 16.94
C ALA A 178 14.35 4.87 15.55
N PRO A 179 14.43 6.20 15.46
CA PRO A 179 14.70 6.88 14.20
C PRO A 179 15.99 6.39 13.54
N GLY A 180 15.99 6.31 12.20
CA GLY A 180 17.16 5.88 11.43
C GLY A 180 17.44 4.37 11.49
N THR A 181 16.51 3.55 12.00
CA THR A 181 16.65 2.08 12.03
C THR A 181 15.67 1.41 11.06
N ALA A 182 15.97 0.18 10.63
CA ALA A 182 15.09 -0.67 9.83
C ALA A 182 15.34 -2.15 10.12
N VAL A 183 14.34 -2.99 9.92
CA VAL A 183 14.46 -4.45 10.13
C VAL A 183 14.97 -5.09 8.85
N TYR A 184 16.29 -5.31 8.78
CA TYR A 184 16.96 -5.98 7.68
C TYR A 184 18.26 -6.66 8.16
N GLY A 185 18.88 -7.50 7.32
CA GLY A 185 20.12 -8.18 7.65
C GLY A 185 19.98 -9.18 8.81
N GLN A 186 18.78 -9.66 9.06
CA GLN A 186 18.47 -10.56 10.16
C GLN A 186 18.66 -12.03 9.73
N PRO A 187 19.10 -12.90 10.64
CA PRO A 187 19.14 -14.33 10.38
C PRO A 187 17.73 -14.89 10.16
N SER A 188 17.61 -15.93 9.34
CA SER A 188 16.32 -16.53 8.98
C SER A 188 15.44 -16.86 10.20
N ALA A 189 16.02 -17.38 11.26
CA ALA A 189 15.29 -17.71 12.49
C ALA A 189 14.65 -16.51 13.21
N GLN A 190 15.09 -15.28 12.91
CA GLN A 190 14.50 -14.05 13.46
C GLN A 190 13.21 -13.69 12.75
N GLY A 191 13.19 -13.76 11.41
CA GLY A 191 12.07 -13.33 10.56
C GLY A 191 11.74 -11.85 10.69
N PRO A 192 10.57 -11.40 10.18
CA PRO A 192 10.13 -10.03 10.29
C PRO A 192 9.74 -9.67 11.74
N ALA A 193 9.82 -8.40 12.11
CA ALA A 193 9.29 -7.89 13.37
C ALA A 193 7.77 -7.72 13.32
N ASP A 194 7.14 -7.47 14.46
CA ASP A 194 5.75 -7.01 14.52
C ASP A 194 5.59 -5.69 13.76
N ILE A 195 4.47 -5.50 13.06
CA ILE A 195 4.22 -4.33 12.21
C ILE A 195 4.33 -2.98 12.93
N THR A 196 4.15 -2.96 14.24
CA THR A 196 4.32 -1.77 15.10
C THR A 196 5.72 -1.61 15.66
N ASN A 197 6.65 -2.47 15.24
CA ASN A 197 8.02 -2.55 15.76
C ASN A 197 9.06 -2.75 14.63
N ALA A 198 8.73 -2.29 13.42
CA ALA A 198 9.47 -2.54 12.19
C ALA A 198 10.52 -1.47 11.84
N GLY A 199 11.11 -0.83 12.86
CA GLY A 199 12.13 0.20 12.70
C GLY A 199 11.61 1.62 12.81
N GLY A 200 12.41 2.59 12.36
CA GLY A 200 12.06 4.00 12.34
C GLY A 200 10.98 4.34 11.30
N LEU A 201 10.46 5.56 11.40
CA LEU A 201 9.40 6.06 10.52
C LEU A 201 9.99 6.73 9.27
N SER A 202 9.24 6.73 8.17
CA SER A 202 9.50 7.57 7.01
C SER A 202 9.20 9.05 7.32
N PRO A 203 9.58 10.01 6.45
CA PRO A 203 9.24 11.42 6.63
C PRO A 203 7.73 11.67 6.75
N TYR A 204 6.90 10.80 6.19
CA TYR A 204 5.44 10.81 6.35
C TYR A 204 4.92 9.96 7.52
N LEU A 205 5.78 9.60 8.47
CA LEU A 205 5.46 8.86 9.69
C LEU A 205 4.92 7.44 9.45
N VAL A 206 5.23 6.84 8.30
CA VAL A 206 4.88 5.46 7.96
C VAL A 206 6.00 4.54 8.40
N MET A 207 5.67 3.41 9.06
CA MET A 207 6.60 2.41 9.57
C MET A 207 6.80 1.25 8.59
N GLY A 208 7.98 0.63 8.60
CA GLY A 208 8.26 -0.57 7.82
C GLY A 208 8.38 -0.34 6.30
N MET A 209 8.58 0.93 5.87
CA MET A 209 8.80 1.23 4.44
C MET A 209 10.17 0.75 3.93
N GLY A 210 11.07 0.32 4.80
CA GLY A 210 12.35 -0.29 4.46
C GLY A 210 12.63 -1.49 5.34
N GLY A 211 12.83 -2.65 4.72
CA GLY A 211 12.99 -3.93 5.40
C GLY A 211 11.64 -4.52 5.84
N ASN A 212 11.68 -5.37 6.83
CA ASN A 212 10.59 -6.17 7.35
C ASN A 212 10.02 -7.16 6.31
N VAL A 213 9.17 -6.71 5.36
CA VAL A 213 8.75 -7.54 4.21
C VAL A 213 8.75 -6.71 2.93
N TRP A 214 9.01 -7.35 1.78
CA TRP A 214 8.72 -6.76 0.48
C TRP A 214 7.23 -6.46 0.37
N GLU A 215 6.89 -5.28 -0.14
CA GLU A 215 5.50 -4.86 -0.25
C GLU A 215 5.04 -4.76 -1.69
N TRP A 216 3.90 -5.39 -1.97
CA TRP A 216 3.23 -5.29 -3.24
C TRP A 216 2.80 -3.86 -3.54
N GLU A 217 3.13 -3.40 -4.75
CA GLU A 217 2.55 -2.23 -5.38
C GLU A 217 1.40 -2.62 -6.31
N GLU A 218 0.45 -1.71 -6.56
CA GLU A 218 -0.59 -1.93 -7.56
C GLU A 218 -0.02 -2.03 -8.98
N THR A 219 1.04 -1.28 -9.26
CA THR A 219 1.51 -0.96 -10.61
C THR A 219 2.26 -2.13 -11.26
N GLU A 220 1.94 -2.38 -12.55
CA GLU A 220 2.65 -3.34 -13.40
C GLU A 220 4.14 -3.01 -13.58
N SER A 221 4.87 -4.00 -14.08
CA SER A 221 6.31 -3.86 -14.33
C SER A 221 6.65 -2.80 -15.37
N ASP A 222 5.80 -2.60 -16.37
CA ASP A 222 5.93 -1.61 -17.45
C ASP A 222 5.28 -0.25 -17.13
N LEU A 223 4.72 -0.10 -15.93
CA LEU A 223 4.04 1.10 -15.41
C LEU A 223 2.66 1.39 -16.03
N VAL A 224 2.12 0.48 -16.83
CA VAL A 224 0.81 0.64 -17.49
C VAL A 224 -0.16 -0.44 -16.99
N ASN A 225 -1.12 -0.06 -16.14
CA ASN A 225 -2.05 -0.98 -15.49
C ASN A 225 -3.18 -1.43 -16.44
N ASN A 226 -2.87 -2.29 -17.40
CA ASN A 226 -3.80 -2.76 -18.42
C ASN A 226 -3.80 -4.28 -18.68
N SER A 227 -2.90 -5.04 -18.06
CA SER A 227 -2.79 -6.49 -18.25
C SER A 227 -2.91 -7.27 -16.94
N PRO A 228 -4.03 -7.99 -16.70
CA PRO A 228 -4.30 -8.69 -15.44
C PRO A 228 -3.24 -9.69 -14.97
N SER A 229 -2.53 -10.31 -15.91
CA SER A 229 -1.51 -11.34 -15.63
C SER A 229 -0.08 -10.83 -15.60
N SER A 230 0.16 -9.55 -15.94
CA SER A 230 1.51 -8.97 -15.91
C SER A 230 2.07 -8.92 -14.49
N ALA A 231 3.40 -8.96 -14.39
CA ALA A 231 4.10 -8.87 -13.11
C ALA A 231 3.82 -7.53 -12.41
N ARG A 232 3.72 -7.58 -11.09
CA ARG A 232 3.52 -6.42 -10.21
C ARG A 232 4.82 -6.06 -9.50
N GLY A 233 5.00 -4.77 -9.21
CA GLY A 233 6.13 -4.30 -8.43
C GLY A 233 6.06 -4.71 -6.97
N VAL A 234 7.25 -4.92 -6.38
CA VAL A 234 7.46 -5.00 -4.93
C VAL A 234 8.61 -4.09 -4.53
N ARG A 235 8.53 -3.49 -3.34
CA ARG A 235 9.52 -2.56 -2.81
C ARG A 235 9.81 -2.76 -1.34
N GLY A 236 10.85 -2.05 -0.88
CA GLY A 236 11.23 -1.90 0.51
C GLY A 236 12.28 -2.90 0.99
N GLY A 237 12.43 -4.05 0.35
CA GLY A 237 13.26 -5.14 0.87
C GLY A 237 12.58 -5.89 2.01
N ASP A 238 13.23 -6.92 2.53
CA ASP A 238 12.75 -7.73 3.64
C ASP A 238 13.77 -7.85 4.78
N TRP A 239 13.39 -8.53 5.86
CA TRP A 239 14.21 -8.71 7.07
C TRP A 239 15.54 -9.39 6.80
N SER A 240 15.69 -10.23 5.77
CA SER A 240 16.91 -10.99 5.46
C SER A 240 17.84 -10.28 4.49
N ASN A 241 17.35 -9.26 3.79
CA ASN A 241 18.10 -8.55 2.77
C ASN A 241 19.23 -7.68 3.34
N ASN A 242 20.09 -7.16 2.48
CA ASN A 242 21.02 -6.09 2.83
C ASN A 242 20.38 -4.71 2.58
N SER A 243 21.01 -3.65 3.10
CA SER A 243 20.50 -2.29 3.01
C SER A 243 20.30 -1.77 1.58
N PHE A 244 21.05 -2.28 0.61
CA PHE A 244 20.94 -1.86 -0.80
C PHE A 244 19.50 -2.04 -1.33
N LEU A 245 18.83 -3.13 -0.93
CA LEU A 245 17.47 -3.44 -1.39
C LEU A 245 16.36 -2.56 -0.77
N LEU A 246 16.71 -1.79 0.27
CA LEU A 246 15.81 -0.82 0.90
C LEU A 246 15.81 0.54 0.18
N SER A 247 16.73 0.75 -0.77
CA SER A 247 16.92 2.06 -1.38
C SER A 247 15.89 2.38 -2.46
N ALA A 248 15.72 3.66 -2.72
CA ALA A 248 14.85 4.23 -3.74
C ALA A 248 15.14 3.69 -5.16
N SER A 249 16.36 3.21 -5.40
CA SER A 249 16.79 2.66 -6.69
C SER A 249 16.36 1.21 -6.93
N ASN A 250 15.73 0.55 -5.93
CA ASN A 250 15.37 -0.87 -6.06
C ASN A 250 13.86 -1.07 -6.18
N ARG A 251 13.47 -1.81 -7.20
CA ARG A 251 12.12 -2.31 -7.47
C ARG A 251 12.23 -3.67 -8.15
N PHE A 252 11.52 -4.67 -7.63
CA PHE A 252 11.45 -6.00 -8.22
C PHE A 252 10.04 -6.28 -8.72
N PHE A 253 9.88 -7.38 -9.46
CA PHE A 253 8.63 -7.73 -10.11
C PHE A 253 8.37 -9.21 -9.98
N PHE A 254 7.13 -9.57 -9.63
CA PHE A 254 6.69 -10.96 -9.54
C PHE A 254 5.31 -11.13 -10.14
N ASN A 255 5.00 -12.37 -10.53
CA ASN A 255 3.68 -12.72 -11.04
C ASN A 255 2.63 -12.42 -9.93
N PRO A 256 1.45 -11.89 -10.28
CA PRO A 256 0.43 -11.53 -9.29
C PRO A 256 -0.13 -12.71 -8.48
N SER A 257 0.12 -13.95 -8.88
CA SER A 257 -0.20 -15.16 -8.11
C SER A 257 0.99 -15.73 -7.31
N SER A 258 2.15 -15.08 -7.34
CA SER A 258 3.32 -15.53 -6.57
C SER A 258 3.12 -15.28 -5.08
N GLU A 259 3.44 -16.29 -4.29
CA GLU A 259 3.43 -16.25 -2.83
C GLU A 259 4.85 -16.53 -2.33
N ASP A 260 5.32 -15.77 -1.36
CA ASP A 260 6.61 -15.98 -0.72
C ASP A 260 6.53 -15.56 0.75
N SER A 261 7.34 -16.19 1.61
CA SER A 261 7.47 -15.82 3.02
C SER A 261 8.00 -14.40 3.22
N LEU A 262 8.57 -13.79 2.19
CA LEU A 262 9.15 -12.46 2.18
C LEU A 262 8.16 -11.37 1.73
N PHE A 263 7.02 -11.73 1.11
CA PHE A 263 6.07 -10.79 0.52
C PHE A 263 4.91 -10.50 1.45
N GLY A 264 4.66 -9.21 1.66
CA GLY A 264 3.51 -8.65 2.34
C GLY A 264 2.94 -7.47 1.57
N PHE A 265 2.14 -6.64 2.21
CA PHE A 265 1.55 -5.45 1.59
C PHE A 265 1.02 -4.48 2.63
N ARG A 266 0.75 -3.26 2.18
CA ARG A 266 -0.03 -2.25 2.92
C ARG A 266 -1.19 -1.73 2.10
N VAL A 267 -2.09 -0.99 2.75
CA VAL A 267 -3.29 -0.42 2.12
C VAL A 267 -3.15 1.10 2.08
N ALA A 268 -3.56 1.70 0.98
CA ALA A 268 -3.78 3.13 0.86
C ALA A 268 -5.27 3.46 0.81
N SER A 269 -5.64 4.72 1.04
CA SER A 269 -7.03 5.16 0.95
C SER A 269 -7.16 6.61 0.50
N ILE A 270 -8.30 6.93 -0.09
CA ILE A 270 -8.71 8.33 -0.30
C ILE A 270 -9.20 8.90 1.04
N PRO A 271 -8.79 10.13 1.42
CA PRO A 271 -9.32 10.81 2.59
C PRO A 271 -10.85 10.97 2.52
N GLU A 272 -11.53 10.84 3.65
CA GLU A 272 -12.95 11.20 3.72
C GLU A 272 -13.10 12.69 3.38
N PRO A 273 -14.16 13.07 2.62
CA PRO A 273 -14.50 14.46 2.48
C PRO A 273 -14.66 15.07 3.87
N SER A 274 -13.87 16.08 4.20
CA SER A 274 -13.95 16.68 5.54
C SER A 274 -15.38 17.15 5.79
N SER A 275 -15.92 16.85 6.97
CA SER A 275 -17.28 17.26 7.39
C SER A 275 -17.51 18.77 7.25
N ALA A 276 -16.44 19.58 7.25
CA ALA A 276 -16.48 21.01 6.97
C ALA A 276 -16.90 21.34 5.53
N VAL A 277 -16.51 20.53 4.53
CA VAL A 277 -16.92 20.73 3.12
C VAL A 277 -18.40 20.37 2.93
N LEU A 278 -18.87 19.33 3.61
CA LEU A 278 -20.28 18.95 3.60
C LEU A 278 -21.17 20.01 4.28
N LEU A 279 -20.73 20.61 5.39
CA LEU A 279 -21.44 21.71 6.05
C LEU A 279 -21.51 22.96 5.17
N THR A 280 -20.43 23.32 4.47
CA THR A 280 -20.42 24.49 3.56
C THR A 280 -21.34 24.29 2.37
N LEU A 281 -21.38 23.10 1.77
CA LEU A 281 -22.31 22.79 0.68
C LEU A 281 -23.77 22.80 1.15
N ALA A 282 -24.05 22.28 2.35
CA ALA A 282 -25.39 22.31 2.94
C ALA A 282 -25.85 23.73 3.26
N THR A 283 -24.98 24.59 3.78
CA THR A 283 -25.31 25.99 4.10
C THR A 283 -25.49 26.85 2.86
N VAL A 284 -24.68 26.65 1.81
CA VAL A 284 -24.82 27.34 0.51
C VAL A 284 -26.12 26.88 -0.18
N GLY A 285 -26.47 25.60 -0.12
CA GLY A 285 -27.73 25.07 -0.67
C GLY A 285 -28.97 25.63 0.03
N LEU A 286 -28.93 25.81 1.34
CA LEU A 286 -30.01 26.42 2.13
C LEU A 286 -30.13 27.94 1.86
N TRP A 287 -28.99 28.62 1.64
CA TRP A 287 -28.98 30.06 1.33
C TRP A 287 -29.53 30.35 -0.09
N GLN A 288 -29.26 29.51 -1.06
CA GLN A 288 -29.80 29.61 -2.41
C GLN A 288 -31.33 29.29 -2.47
N ARG A 289 -31.83 28.37 -1.64
CA ARG A 289 -33.24 28.10 -1.51
C ARG A 289 -34.02 29.29 -0.92
N ARG A 290 -33.47 29.99 0.08
CA ARG A 290 -34.05 31.17 0.70
C ARG A 290 -34.15 32.36 -0.29
N LYS A 291 -33.22 32.51 -1.25
CA LYS A 291 -33.28 33.57 -2.26
C LYS A 291 -34.28 33.32 -3.40
N ARG A 292 -34.82 32.10 -3.52
CA ARG A 292 -35.85 31.77 -4.55
C ARG A 292 -37.27 31.82 -4.01
N SER A 293 -37.47 32.09 -2.74
CA SER A 293 -38.80 32.18 -2.08
C SER A 293 -39.12 33.57 -1.55
N SER A 294 -38.37 34.61 -1.97
CA SER A 294 -38.64 36.04 -1.69
C SER A 294 -38.96 36.82 -2.95
#